data_c4ae7902748caa2a5edead7c1f498cb3
#
_entry.id   c4ae7902748caa2a5edead7c1f498cb3
#
_cell.length_a   1.000
_cell.length_b   1.000
_cell.length_c   1.000
_cell.angle_alpha   90.00
_cell.angle_beta   90.00
_cell.angle_gamma   90.00
#
_symmetry.space_group_name_H-M   'P 1'
#
loop_
_entity.id
_entity.type
_entity.pdbx_description
1 polymer ?
#
loop_
_entity_poly.entity_id
_entity_poly.type
_entity_poly.pdbx_seq_one_letter_code
_entity_poly.pdbx_strand_id
1 'polypeptide(L)'
;MTQHSIAKWCDADLIIYIGCGERGNEMTDVLTEFPEIIDPRTGRSLMERTILIANTSNMPVAAREVSLYSGITLAEYYRDMGMAVAIMADSTSRWAEALRELSGRMEEMPAEEGFPAYLPTRLAEFYERAGRVISLDNKEGSVSVIGAVSPPGGDFSEPVTQHTKRFIRCFWALDRDLANARHYPAIGWIDSYSEYAEEVKDWWERQNPEWLSIRQKALELLKNEQRLQQIVRLIGPDALPDAERLVLIVSDMIKNGFLQQNSYDAIDSYCGAEKQIAILSLIMKFYEKALALVKSGAPLSQVSSLKCREEIVRVKSVVSNDKLELVKDIEGRMEEEIGELERTYRKVEL
;
A
#
# COMPACT_ATOMS: atom_id res chain seq x y z
N MET A 1 6.29 6.42 9.07
CA MET A 1 6.42 4.96 8.92
C MET A 1 6.28 4.53 7.47
N THR A 2 5.11 4.63 6.79
CA THR A 2 4.94 4.16 5.40
C THR A 2 5.94 4.80 4.44
N GLN A 3 6.11 6.11 4.48
CA GLN A 3 7.09 6.84 3.66
C GLN A 3 8.54 6.41 3.97
N HIS A 4 8.89 6.18 5.23
CA HIS A 4 10.23 5.68 5.62
C HIS A 4 10.49 4.28 5.06
N SER A 5 9.49 3.40 5.09
CA SER A 5 9.61 2.06 4.50
C SER A 5 9.77 2.13 2.97
N ILE A 6 9.01 3.02 2.30
CA ILE A 6 9.15 3.25 0.86
C ILE A 6 10.55 3.82 0.55
N ALA A 7 11.02 4.82 1.31
CA ALA A 7 12.36 5.39 1.14
C ALA A 7 13.44 4.32 1.25
N LYS A 8 13.33 3.41 2.22
CA LYS A 8 14.29 2.33 2.43
C LYS A 8 14.33 1.33 1.28
N TRP A 9 13.15 0.93 0.79
CA TRP A 9 13.03 -0.23 -0.11
C TRP A 9 12.80 0.13 -1.58
N CYS A 10 12.56 1.42 -1.92
CA CYS A 10 12.41 1.84 -3.30
C CYS A 10 13.75 1.72 -4.06
N ASP A 11 13.64 1.44 -5.35
CA ASP A 11 14.77 1.32 -6.28
C ASP A 11 15.18 2.67 -6.91
N ALA A 12 14.62 3.79 -6.45
CA ALA A 12 15.04 5.13 -6.87
C ALA A 12 16.51 5.40 -6.54
N ASP A 13 17.21 6.10 -7.44
CA ASP A 13 18.60 6.49 -7.23
C ASP A 13 18.73 7.61 -6.20
N LEU A 14 17.75 8.52 -6.19
CA LEU A 14 17.70 9.66 -5.30
C LEU A 14 16.33 9.79 -4.66
N ILE A 15 16.28 10.16 -3.40
CA ILE A 15 15.07 10.45 -2.65
C ILE A 15 15.06 11.93 -2.32
N ILE A 16 13.94 12.61 -2.55
CA ILE A 16 13.73 13.98 -2.07
C ILE A 16 12.57 13.95 -1.08
N TYR A 17 12.90 14.15 0.19
CA TYR A 17 11.89 14.23 1.24
C TYR A 17 11.58 15.71 1.51
N ILE A 18 10.32 16.09 1.32
CA ILE A 18 9.82 17.45 1.51
C ILE A 18 8.88 17.44 2.71
N GLY A 19 9.35 17.96 3.84
CA GLY A 19 8.48 18.31 4.96
C GLY A 19 7.87 19.67 4.70
N CYS A 20 6.57 19.72 4.40
CA CYS A 20 5.85 20.94 4.07
C CYS A 20 4.88 21.32 5.20
N GLY A 21 5.29 22.23 6.05
CA GLY A 21 4.50 22.69 7.20
C GLY A 21 4.39 21.67 8.33
N GLU A 22 5.30 20.71 8.38
CA GLU A 22 5.31 19.66 9.38
C GLU A 22 5.82 20.13 10.74
N ARG A 23 5.59 19.33 11.77
CA ARG A 23 6.06 19.64 13.13
C ARG A 23 7.57 19.48 13.20
N GLY A 24 8.23 20.35 13.98
CA GLY A 24 9.66 20.31 14.15
C GLY A 24 10.20 18.96 14.64
N ASN A 25 9.47 18.30 15.55
CA ASN A 25 9.82 16.98 16.08
C ASN A 25 9.83 15.91 14.96
N GLU A 26 8.83 15.89 14.08
CA GLU A 26 8.73 14.92 12.98
C GLU A 26 9.90 15.09 11.99
N MET A 27 10.29 16.33 11.75
CA MET A 27 11.49 16.64 10.95
C MET A 27 12.79 16.24 11.65
N THR A 28 12.84 16.37 12.98
CA THR A 28 13.98 15.90 13.77
C THR A 28 14.06 14.36 13.74
N ASP A 29 12.94 13.67 13.82
CA ASP A 29 12.89 12.20 13.71
C ASP A 29 13.46 11.74 12.36
N VAL A 30 13.08 12.38 11.24
CA VAL A 30 13.66 12.08 9.92
C VAL A 30 15.18 12.32 9.91
N LEU A 31 15.65 13.43 10.49
CA LEU A 31 17.08 13.76 10.56
C LEU A 31 17.88 12.77 11.41
N THR A 32 17.26 12.16 12.41
CA THR A 32 17.92 11.17 13.29
C THR A 32 17.80 9.74 12.76
N GLU A 33 16.63 9.37 12.20
CA GLU A 33 16.38 8.01 11.74
C GLU A 33 17.05 7.70 10.38
N PHE A 34 17.00 8.62 9.40
CA PHE A 34 17.54 8.37 8.05
C PHE A 34 19.04 8.06 8.02
N PRO A 35 19.89 8.69 8.83
CA PRO A 35 21.30 8.30 8.94
C PRO A 35 21.52 6.88 9.49
N GLU A 36 20.60 6.39 10.34
CA GLU A 36 20.68 5.05 10.96
C GLU A 36 20.13 3.95 10.06
N ILE A 37 19.21 4.32 9.14
CA ILE A 37 18.65 3.37 8.18
C ILE A 37 19.72 3.02 7.15
N ILE A 38 20.01 1.73 7.04
CA ILE A 38 20.93 1.20 6.03
C ILE A 38 20.15 0.92 4.75
N ASP A 39 20.62 1.50 3.64
CA ASP A 39 20.12 1.19 2.30
C ASP A 39 20.49 -0.25 1.93
N PRO A 40 19.51 -1.13 1.68
CA PRO A 40 19.78 -2.54 1.36
C PRO A 40 20.55 -2.73 0.06
N ARG A 41 20.57 -1.75 -0.85
CA ARG A 41 21.28 -1.83 -2.14
C ARG A 41 22.75 -1.50 -2.01
N THR A 42 23.08 -0.47 -1.22
CA THR A 42 24.45 0.06 -1.14
C THR A 42 25.17 -0.35 0.13
N GLY A 43 24.45 -0.78 1.17
CA GLY A 43 24.97 -1.02 2.51
C GLY A 43 25.40 0.25 3.26
N ARG A 44 25.09 1.43 2.73
CA ARG A 44 25.40 2.74 3.30
C ARG A 44 24.18 3.38 3.93
N SER A 45 24.38 4.49 4.60
CA SER A 45 23.26 5.27 5.16
C SER A 45 22.30 5.74 4.07
N LEU A 46 20.99 5.62 4.33
CA LEU A 46 19.93 6.12 3.43
C LEU A 46 20.10 7.63 3.17
N MET A 47 20.64 8.36 4.13
CA MET A 47 20.87 9.80 4.00
C MET A 47 21.83 10.17 2.86
N GLU A 48 22.73 9.26 2.44
CA GLU A 48 23.66 9.53 1.33
C GLU A 48 22.95 9.70 -0.03
N ARG A 49 21.75 9.11 -0.19
CA ARG A 49 20.91 9.29 -1.38
C ARG A 49 19.64 10.08 -1.10
N THR A 50 19.61 10.88 -0.03
CA THR A 50 18.43 11.66 0.35
C THR A 50 18.71 13.14 0.36
N ILE A 51 17.88 13.93 -0.29
CA ILE A 51 17.82 15.38 -0.15
C ILE A 51 16.62 15.69 0.76
N LEU A 52 16.88 16.42 1.84
CA LEU A 52 15.85 16.83 2.79
C LEU A 52 15.54 18.31 2.63
N ILE A 53 14.28 18.63 2.36
CA ILE A 53 13.73 19.99 2.36
C ILE A 53 12.83 20.11 3.57
N ALA A 54 13.32 20.77 4.62
CA ALA A 54 12.60 20.91 5.87
C ALA A 54 11.91 22.27 5.95
N ASN A 55 10.60 22.31 5.77
CA ASN A 55 9.78 23.45 6.11
C ASN A 55 8.88 23.10 7.30
N THR A 56 9.16 23.67 8.45
CA THR A 56 8.40 23.43 9.68
C THR A 56 7.22 24.39 9.79
N SER A 57 6.23 24.03 10.61
CA SER A 57 4.96 24.76 10.77
C SER A 57 5.12 26.21 11.28
N ASN A 58 6.25 26.54 11.92
CA ASN A 58 6.58 27.87 12.41
C ASN A 58 7.29 28.78 11.37
N MET A 59 7.62 28.25 10.21
CA MET A 59 8.23 29.02 9.13
C MET A 59 7.20 29.86 8.37
N PRO A 60 7.63 30.96 7.68
CA PRO A 60 6.73 31.79 6.89
C PRO A 60 5.96 31.00 5.82
N VAL A 61 4.71 31.42 5.57
CA VAL A 61 3.81 30.75 4.62
C VAL A 61 4.39 30.70 3.20
N ALA A 62 5.03 31.79 2.75
CA ALA A 62 5.69 31.83 1.44
C ALA A 62 6.82 30.77 1.32
N ALA A 63 7.56 30.51 2.39
CA ALA A 63 8.57 29.45 2.41
C ALA A 63 7.93 28.05 2.28
N ARG A 64 6.72 27.87 2.84
CA ARG A 64 5.96 26.62 2.71
C ARG A 64 5.52 26.41 1.27
N GLU A 65 5.00 27.42 0.60
CA GLU A 65 4.65 27.34 -0.81
C GLU A 65 5.86 26.96 -1.68
N VAL A 66 6.99 27.65 -1.50
CA VAL A 66 8.21 27.44 -2.30
C VAL A 66 8.84 26.07 -2.07
N SER A 67 8.63 25.43 -0.92
CA SER A 67 9.27 24.15 -0.58
C SER A 67 8.96 23.03 -1.59
N LEU A 68 7.70 22.91 -2.06
CA LEU A 68 7.32 21.93 -3.06
C LEU A 68 7.94 22.23 -4.43
N TYR A 69 7.92 23.50 -4.85
CA TYR A 69 8.52 23.89 -6.12
C TYR A 69 10.04 23.69 -6.13
N SER A 70 10.71 23.95 -5.02
CA SER A 70 12.15 23.66 -4.88
C SER A 70 12.43 22.17 -5.00
N GLY A 71 11.62 21.33 -4.34
CA GLY A 71 11.77 19.89 -4.38
C GLY A 71 11.58 19.30 -5.78
N ILE A 72 10.50 19.70 -6.45
CA ILE A 72 10.23 19.17 -7.80
C ILE A 72 11.26 19.66 -8.81
N THR A 73 11.77 20.89 -8.67
CA THR A 73 12.81 21.42 -9.55
C THR A 73 14.12 20.65 -9.38
N LEU A 74 14.50 20.32 -8.16
CA LEU A 74 15.66 19.46 -7.91
C LEU A 74 15.46 18.07 -8.48
N ALA A 75 14.25 17.51 -8.34
CA ALA A 75 13.94 16.19 -8.90
C ALA A 75 14.08 16.16 -10.42
N GLU A 76 13.56 17.16 -11.11
CA GLU A 76 13.70 17.30 -12.57
C GLU A 76 15.14 17.46 -13.00
N TYR A 77 15.94 18.21 -12.26
CA TYR A 77 17.36 18.36 -12.52
C TYR A 77 18.09 17.01 -12.53
N TYR A 78 17.87 16.19 -11.50
CA TYR A 78 18.49 14.87 -11.43
C TYR A 78 17.87 13.86 -12.41
N ARG A 79 16.57 13.96 -12.69
CA ARG A 79 15.91 13.20 -13.76
C ARG A 79 16.58 13.45 -15.11
N ASP A 80 16.85 14.70 -15.43
CA ASP A 80 17.47 15.07 -16.71
C ASP A 80 18.93 14.62 -16.80
N MET A 81 19.56 14.30 -15.67
CA MET A 81 20.86 13.62 -15.62
C MET A 81 20.75 12.09 -15.85
N GLY A 82 19.52 11.54 -15.97
CA GLY A 82 19.27 10.12 -16.19
C GLY A 82 19.04 9.32 -14.92
N MET A 83 18.65 9.97 -13.82
CA MET A 83 18.38 9.31 -12.53
C MET A 83 16.89 9.03 -12.35
N ALA A 84 16.59 7.97 -11.61
CA ALA A 84 15.26 7.70 -11.07
C ALA A 84 15.12 8.41 -9.71
N VAL A 85 14.23 9.39 -9.63
CA VAL A 85 14.04 10.22 -8.43
C VAL A 85 12.67 9.94 -7.81
N ALA A 86 12.62 9.70 -6.50
CA ALA A 86 11.39 9.60 -5.73
C ALA A 86 11.22 10.84 -4.84
N ILE A 87 10.10 11.54 -4.99
CA ILE A 87 9.69 12.64 -4.13
C ILE A 87 8.69 12.12 -3.10
N MET A 88 8.91 12.45 -1.84
CA MET A 88 7.98 12.25 -0.75
C MET A 88 7.59 13.60 -0.18
N ALA A 89 6.37 14.06 -0.45
CA ALA A 89 5.85 15.34 -0.01
C ALA A 89 4.89 15.16 1.18
N ASP A 90 5.30 15.62 2.35
CA ASP A 90 4.52 15.54 3.58
C ASP A 90 4.33 16.96 4.17
N SER A 91 3.16 17.58 4.05
CA SER A 91 1.99 17.11 3.34
C SER A 91 1.53 18.17 2.32
N THR A 92 0.94 17.72 1.23
CA THR A 92 0.37 18.63 0.22
C THR A 92 -0.85 19.39 0.73
N SER A 93 -1.54 18.89 1.76
CA SER A 93 -2.61 19.62 2.45
C SER A 93 -2.10 20.90 3.11
N ARG A 94 -0.92 20.86 3.73
CA ARG A 94 -0.30 22.06 4.33
C ARG A 94 0.16 23.06 3.29
N TRP A 95 0.55 22.57 2.12
CA TRP A 95 0.83 23.45 0.98
C TRP A 95 -0.45 24.14 0.48
N ALA A 96 -1.56 23.42 0.35
CA ALA A 96 -2.85 24.00 -0.01
C ALA A 96 -3.33 25.02 1.02
N GLU A 97 -3.14 24.78 2.32
CA GLU A 97 -3.37 25.77 3.38
C GLU A 97 -2.54 27.03 3.18
N ALA A 98 -1.28 26.90 2.76
CA ALA A 98 -0.43 28.05 2.46
C ALA A 98 -0.97 28.85 1.27
N LEU A 99 -1.42 28.20 0.21
CA LEU A 99 -2.08 28.87 -0.92
C LEU A 99 -3.34 29.61 -0.48
N ARG A 100 -4.17 29.01 0.37
CA ARG A 100 -5.35 29.65 0.94
C ARG A 100 -5.00 30.90 1.76
N GLU A 101 -3.97 30.84 2.60
CA GLU A 101 -3.53 31.97 3.41
C GLU A 101 -2.96 33.10 2.54
N LEU A 102 -2.18 32.78 1.52
CA LEU A 102 -1.61 33.79 0.60
C LEU A 102 -2.69 34.47 -0.22
N SER A 103 -3.63 33.71 -0.80
CA SER A 103 -4.76 34.29 -1.55
C SER A 103 -5.65 35.19 -0.69
N GLY A 104 -5.87 34.79 0.58
CA GLY A 104 -6.61 35.64 1.53
C GLY A 104 -5.89 36.94 1.86
N ARG A 105 -4.55 36.93 1.97
CA ARG A 105 -3.75 38.17 2.16
C ARG A 105 -3.72 39.06 0.92
N MET A 106 -3.87 38.46 -0.25
CA MET A 106 -3.95 39.18 -1.53
C MET A 106 -5.37 39.63 -1.86
N GLU A 107 -6.33 39.40 -0.96
CA GLU A 107 -7.76 39.74 -1.13
C GLU A 107 -8.38 39.11 -2.40
N GLU A 108 -7.90 37.93 -2.82
CA GLU A 108 -8.46 37.19 -3.92
C GLU A 108 -9.82 36.58 -3.52
N MET A 109 -10.72 36.44 -4.51
CA MET A 109 -12.05 35.85 -4.25
C MET A 109 -11.89 34.35 -3.89
N PRO A 110 -12.36 33.92 -2.71
CA PRO A 110 -12.27 32.52 -2.32
C PRO A 110 -13.29 31.64 -3.09
N ALA A 111 -12.89 30.41 -3.38
CA ALA A 111 -13.77 29.36 -3.89
C ALA A 111 -14.20 28.40 -2.76
N GLU A 112 -14.31 27.09 -3.05
CA GLU A 112 -14.74 26.06 -2.09
C GLU A 112 -13.88 26.10 -0.81
N GLU A 113 -14.52 26.11 0.35
CA GLU A 113 -13.90 26.10 1.69
C GLU A 113 -12.82 27.16 1.90
N GLY A 114 -12.89 28.27 1.17
CA GLY A 114 -11.94 29.38 1.27
C GLY A 114 -10.62 29.14 0.53
N PHE A 115 -10.50 28.09 -0.24
CA PHE A 115 -9.34 27.88 -1.11
C PHE A 115 -9.41 28.76 -2.36
N PRO A 116 -8.27 29.11 -2.97
CA PRO A 116 -8.25 29.86 -4.21
C PRO A 116 -8.85 29.02 -5.38
N ALA A 117 -9.49 29.67 -6.34
CA ALA A 117 -10.07 29.01 -7.49
C ALA A 117 -9.04 28.25 -8.37
N TYR A 118 -7.77 28.61 -8.27
CA TYR A 118 -6.68 27.96 -9.00
C TYR A 118 -6.05 26.79 -8.27
N LEU A 119 -6.55 26.38 -7.09
CA LEU A 119 -6.02 25.22 -6.36
C LEU A 119 -5.95 23.96 -7.21
N PRO A 120 -7.00 23.57 -7.98
CA PRO A 120 -6.93 22.38 -8.83
C PRO A 120 -5.80 22.45 -9.86
N THR A 121 -5.63 23.62 -10.47
CA THR A 121 -4.58 23.84 -11.49
C THR A 121 -3.18 23.70 -10.88
N ARG A 122 -2.97 24.25 -9.69
CA ARG A 122 -1.68 24.12 -8.99
C ARG A 122 -1.35 22.68 -8.58
N LEU A 123 -2.35 21.92 -8.13
CA LEU A 123 -2.19 20.50 -7.85
C LEU A 123 -1.86 19.70 -9.13
N ALA A 124 -2.59 19.98 -10.23
CA ALA A 124 -2.31 19.35 -11.50
C ALA A 124 -0.88 19.63 -11.98
N GLU A 125 -0.47 20.91 -12.01
CA GLU A 125 0.89 21.33 -12.40
C GLU A 125 1.99 20.64 -11.60
N PHE A 126 1.75 20.37 -10.30
CA PHE A 126 2.72 19.65 -9.46
C PHE A 126 2.78 18.16 -9.80
N TYR A 127 1.64 17.47 -9.88
CA TYR A 127 1.61 16.03 -10.12
C TYR A 127 1.94 15.65 -11.57
N GLU A 128 1.62 16.49 -12.55
CA GLU A 128 1.94 16.26 -13.96
C GLU A 128 3.45 16.25 -14.25
N ARG A 129 4.26 16.79 -13.35
CA ARG A 129 5.73 16.75 -13.47
C ARG A 129 6.31 15.38 -13.17
N ALA A 130 5.52 14.47 -12.57
CA ALA A 130 5.91 13.08 -12.42
C ALA A 130 5.85 12.33 -13.75
N GLY A 131 6.85 11.51 -14.01
CA GLY A 131 6.88 10.69 -15.21
C GLY A 131 8.26 10.23 -15.58
N ARG A 132 8.31 9.37 -16.59
CA ARG A 132 9.53 8.87 -17.21
C ARG A 132 9.78 9.64 -18.50
N VAL A 133 10.97 10.14 -18.66
CA VAL A 133 11.35 10.98 -19.81
C VAL A 133 12.69 10.53 -20.38
N ILE A 134 12.89 10.83 -21.67
CA ILE A 134 14.20 10.78 -22.32
C ILE A 134 14.70 12.21 -22.41
N SER A 135 15.82 12.50 -21.75
CA SER A 135 16.42 13.83 -21.74
C SER A 135 17.02 14.21 -23.10
N LEU A 136 17.36 15.47 -23.25
CA LEU A 136 18.04 15.96 -24.47
C LEU A 136 19.38 15.27 -24.74
N ASP A 137 20.00 14.71 -23.70
CA ASP A 137 21.24 13.91 -23.77
C ASP A 137 20.96 12.41 -24.04
N ASN A 138 19.76 12.04 -24.46
CA ASN A 138 19.30 10.66 -24.68
C ASN A 138 19.44 9.74 -23.45
N LYS A 139 19.48 10.30 -22.25
CA LYS A 139 19.42 9.54 -21.01
C LYS A 139 17.99 9.39 -20.56
N GLU A 140 17.67 8.22 -20.08
CA GLU A 140 16.39 7.94 -19.50
C GLU A 140 16.39 8.24 -18.01
N GLY A 141 15.44 9.05 -17.56
CA GLY A 141 15.25 9.39 -16.16
C GLY A 141 13.78 9.42 -15.78
N SER A 142 13.50 9.37 -14.49
CA SER A 142 12.12 9.37 -13.99
C SER A 142 11.95 10.17 -12.72
N VAL A 143 10.74 10.73 -12.52
CA VAL A 143 10.29 11.30 -11.26
C VAL A 143 9.03 10.60 -10.82
N SER A 144 9.04 10.03 -9.62
CA SER A 144 7.87 9.46 -8.96
C SER A 144 7.49 10.37 -7.79
N VAL A 145 6.23 10.81 -7.73
CA VAL A 145 5.74 11.70 -6.66
C VAL A 145 4.80 10.93 -5.75
N ILE A 146 5.11 10.95 -4.45
CA ILE A 146 4.29 10.38 -3.37
C ILE A 146 3.87 11.54 -2.47
N GLY A 147 2.66 12.04 -2.65
CA GLY A 147 2.11 13.12 -1.86
C GLY A 147 1.22 12.61 -0.73
N ALA A 148 1.47 13.07 0.50
CA ALA A 148 0.56 12.82 1.61
C ALA A 148 -0.54 13.90 1.62
N VAL A 149 -1.78 13.48 1.74
CA VAL A 149 -2.94 14.34 2.03
C VAL A 149 -3.48 14.02 3.40
N SER A 150 -3.88 15.05 4.15
CA SER A 150 -4.36 14.92 5.52
C SER A 150 -5.74 15.58 5.64
N PRO A 151 -6.80 14.93 5.12
CA PRO A 151 -8.15 15.48 5.16
C PRO A 151 -8.65 15.60 6.61
N PRO A 152 -9.24 16.74 7.01
CA PRO A 152 -9.78 16.93 8.34
C PRO A 152 -10.85 15.87 8.66
N GLY A 153 -10.74 15.22 9.81
CA GLY A 153 -11.68 14.17 10.21
C GLY A 153 -11.64 12.88 9.38
N GLY A 154 -10.75 12.76 8.41
CA GLY A 154 -10.70 11.63 7.46
C GLY A 154 -11.76 11.74 6.35
N ASP A 155 -12.31 12.92 6.12
CA ASP A 155 -13.30 13.16 5.07
C ASP A 155 -12.63 13.37 3.71
N PHE A 156 -12.70 12.35 2.86
CA PHE A 156 -12.18 12.41 1.49
C PHE A 156 -13.00 13.30 0.53
N SER A 157 -14.08 13.93 0.99
CA SER A 157 -14.84 14.91 0.20
C SER A 157 -14.26 16.32 0.26
N GLU A 158 -13.27 16.54 1.11
CA GLU A 158 -12.53 17.79 1.24
C GLU A 158 -11.87 18.19 -0.10
N PRO A 159 -11.89 19.50 -0.49
CA PRO A 159 -11.46 19.95 -1.82
C PRO A 159 -10.05 19.52 -2.23
N VAL A 160 -9.05 19.59 -1.32
CA VAL A 160 -7.67 19.22 -1.64
C VAL A 160 -7.57 17.74 -2.03
N THR A 161 -8.21 16.88 -1.23
CA THR A 161 -8.24 15.43 -1.47
C THR A 161 -9.00 15.09 -2.75
N GLN A 162 -10.17 15.70 -2.97
CA GLN A 162 -10.96 15.47 -4.18
C GLN A 162 -10.22 15.89 -5.45
N HIS A 163 -9.60 17.07 -5.44
CA HIS A 163 -8.84 17.53 -6.60
C HIS A 163 -7.59 16.67 -6.81
N THR A 164 -6.87 16.30 -5.74
CA THR A 164 -5.71 15.41 -5.85
C THR A 164 -6.10 14.09 -6.50
N LYS A 165 -7.20 13.45 -6.07
CA LYS A 165 -7.68 12.17 -6.64
C LYS A 165 -7.99 12.23 -8.15
N ARG A 166 -8.25 13.41 -8.70
CA ARG A 166 -8.48 13.57 -10.16
C ARG A 166 -7.21 13.54 -10.98
N PHE A 167 -6.05 13.84 -10.39
CA PHE A 167 -4.78 13.97 -11.08
C PHE A 167 -3.83 12.80 -10.84
N ILE A 168 -4.10 11.98 -9.82
CA ILE A 168 -3.28 10.83 -9.46
C ILE A 168 -3.90 9.52 -9.97
N ARG A 169 -3.05 8.58 -10.33
CA ARG A 169 -3.46 7.25 -10.81
C ARG A 169 -3.38 6.16 -9.74
N CYS A 170 -2.80 6.48 -8.59
CA CYS A 170 -2.71 5.57 -7.45
C CYS A 170 -3.04 6.31 -6.16
N PHE A 171 -3.97 5.77 -5.38
CA PHE A 171 -4.39 6.34 -4.11
C PHE A 171 -4.39 5.27 -3.03
N TRP A 172 -3.70 5.55 -1.92
CA TRP A 172 -3.69 4.71 -0.73
C TRP A 172 -4.51 5.39 0.36
N ALA A 173 -5.71 4.89 0.59
CA ALA A 173 -6.57 5.37 1.65
C ALA A 173 -6.11 4.82 2.99
N LEU A 174 -5.63 5.68 3.89
CA LEU A 174 -5.31 5.27 5.25
C LEU A 174 -6.60 5.07 6.05
N ASP A 175 -6.71 3.91 6.68
CA ASP A 175 -7.86 3.50 7.46
C ASP A 175 -7.56 3.58 8.96
N ARG A 176 -8.41 4.34 9.67
CA ARG A 176 -8.28 4.57 11.10
C ARG A 176 -8.59 3.31 11.94
N ASP A 177 -9.53 2.50 11.50
CA ASP A 177 -9.94 1.29 12.23
C ASP A 177 -8.86 0.22 12.12
N LEU A 178 -8.23 0.09 10.96
CA LEU A 178 -7.05 -0.76 10.78
C LEU A 178 -5.88 -0.30 11.68
N ALA A 179 -5.63 1.00 11.76
CA ALA A 179 -4.60 1.54 12.65
C ALA A 179 -4.90 1.27 14.12
N ASN A 180 -6.14 1.45 14.55
CA ASN A 180 -6.60 1.14 15.92
C ASN A 180 -6.49 -0.36 16.24
N ALA A 181 -6.75 -1.22 15.26
CA ALA A 181 -6.56 -2.67 15.35
C ALA A 181 -5.08 -3.10 15.27
N ARG A 182 -4.14 -2.17 15.13
CA ARG A 182 -2.70 -2.42 14.92
C ARG A 182 -2.40 -3.27 13.68
N HIS A 183 -3.24 -3.18 12.69
CA HIS A 183 -3.00 -3.76 11.38
C HIS A 183 -2.19 -2.77 10.53
N TYR A 184 -0.93 -3.06 10.28
CA TYR A 184 -0.03 -2.22 9.51
C TYR A 184 0.50 -2.95 8.27
N PRO A 185 0.69 -2.24 7.12
CA PRO A 185 0.31 -0.84 6.90
C PRO A 185 -1.22 -0.67 6.98
N ALA A 186 -1.68 0.41 7.59
CA ALA A 186 -3.11 0.70 7.78
C ALA A 186 -3.73 1.28 6.50
N ILE A 187 -3.58 0.58 5.37
CA ILE A 187 -4.08 0.99 4.06
C ILE A 187 -5.35 0.19 3.77
N GLY A 188 -6.47 0.88 3.63
CA GLY A 188 -7.76 0.28 3.30
C GLY A 188 -7.77 -0.28 1.88
N TRP A 189 -8.00 -1.56 1.73
CA TRP A 189 -7.99 -2.27 0.44
C TRP A 189 -9.24 -2.05 -0.41
N ILE A 190 -10.30 -1.47 0.16
CA ILE A 190 -11.54 -1.16 -0.56
C ILE A 190 -11.49 0.23 -1.19
N ASP A 191 -11.04 1.24 -0.42
CA ASP A 191 -11.04 2.64 -0.84
C ASP A 191 -9.77 3.03 -1.61
N SER A 192 -8.73 2.18 -1.53
CA SER A 192 -7.50 2.36 -2.28
C SER A 192 -7.65 1.85 -3.71
N TYR A 193 -6.99 2.52 -4.66
CA TYR A 193 -6.96 2.09 -6.05
C TYR A 193 -5.60 2.36 -6.70
N SER A 194 -5.35 1.64 -7.81
CA SER A 194 -4.23 1.89 -8.70
C SER A 194 -4.66 1.61 -10.13
N GLU A 195 -4.51 2.59 -10.99
CA GLU A 195 -4.73 2.47 -12.44
C GLU A 195 -3.51 1.92 -13.17
N TYR A 196 -2.38 1.79 -12.46
CA TYR A 196 -1.15 1.23 -13.05
C TYR A 196 -1.19 -0.30 -13.25
N ALA A 197 -2.24 -0.98 -12.80
CA ALA A 197 -2.31 -2.44 -12.87
C ALA A 197 -2.14 -2.98 -14.31
N GLU A 198 -2.72 -2.29 -15.29
CA GLU A 198 -2.59 -2.67 -16.71
C GLU A 198 -1.18 -2.35 -17.27
N GLU A 199 -0.56 -1.24 -16.86
CA GLU A 199 0.76 -0.84 -17.34
C GLU A 199 1.88 -1.75 -16.80
N VAL A 200 1.74 -2.25 -15.58
CA VAL A 200 2.71 -3.19 -14.97
C VAL A 200 2.36 -4.66 -15.23
N LYS A 201 1.29 -4.92 -15.98
CA LYS A 201 0.80 -6.26 -16.29
C LYS A 201 1.88 -7.16 -16.85
N ASP A 202 2.56 -6.73 -17.91
CA ASP A 202 3.60 -7.51 -18.59
C ASP A 202 4.75 -7.91 -17.65
N TRP A 203 5.05 -7.04 -16.68
CA TRP A 203 6.09 -7.31 -15.69
C TRP A 203 5.64 -8.42 -14.71
N TRP A 204 4.39 -8.36 -14.22
CA TRP A 204 3.83 -9.36 -13.33
C TRP A 204 3.57 -10.70 -14.02
N GLU A 205 3.10 -10.68 -15.27
CA GLU A 205 2.88 -11.89 -16.06
C GLU A 205 4.17 -12.65 -16.37
N ARG A 206 5.31 -11.97 -16.48
CA ARG A 206 6.63 -12.63 -16.56
C ARG A 206 6.98 -13.38 -15.29
N GLN A 207 6.53 -12.90 -14.13
CA GLN A 207 6.75 -13.59 -12.85
C GLN A 207 5.75 -14.75 -12.68
N ASN A 208 4.48 -14.50 -12.96
CA ASN A 208 3.42 -15.51 -12.94
C ASN A 208 2.24 -15.07 -13.84
N PRO A 209 1.90 -15.82 -14.89
CA PRO A 209 0.80 -15.49 -15.81
C PRO A 209 -0.58 -15.40 -15.13
N GLU A 210 -0.77 -16.08 -13.99
CA GLU A 210 -2.05 -16.11 -13.27
C GLU A 210 -2.18 -14.99 -12.22
N TRP A 211 -1.13 -14.19 -11.99
CA TRP A 211 -1.09 -13.21 -10.90
C TRP A 211 -2.28 -12.26 -10.88
N LEU A 212 -2.62 -11.68 -12.03
CA LEU A 212 -3.74 -10.73 -12.10
C LEU A 212 -5.09 -11.39 -11.76
N SER A 213 -5.30 -12.62 -12.20
CA SER A 213 -6.49 -13.40 -11.87
C SER A 213 -6.56 -13.70 -10.38
N ILE A 214 -5.45 -14.12 -9.77
CA ILE A 214 -5.34 -14.41 -8.34
C ILE A 214 -5.62 -13.15 -7.52
N ARG A 215 -5.01 -12.02 -7.89
CA ARG A 215 -5.25 -10.72 -7.27
C ARG A 215 -6.72 -10.30 -7.36
N GLN A 216 -7.32 -10.44 -8.53
CA GLN A 216 -8.73 -10.10 -8.75
C GLN A 216 -9.66 -10.94 -7.86
N LYS A 217 -9.47 -12.25 -7.82
CA LYS A 217 -10.23 -13.16 -6.95
C LYS A 217 -10.09 -12.79 -5.47
N ALA A 218 -8.88 -12.44 -5.01
CA ALA A 218 -8.64 -12.01 -3.64
C ALA A 218 -9.38 -10.71 -3.31
N LEU A 219 -9.38 -9.72 -4.21
CA LEU A 219 -10.15 -8.48 -4.04
C LEU A 219 -11.66 -8.73 -4.00
N GLU A 220 -12.18 -9.65 -4.81
CA GLU A 220 -13.59 -10.04 -4.80
C GLU A 220 -13.98 -10.69 -3.46
N LEU A 221 -13.12 -11.54 -2.91
CA LEU A 221 -13.34 -12.12 -1.57
C LEU A 221 -13.38 -11.03 -0.49
N LEU A 222 -12.46 -10.08 -0.50
CA LEU A 222 -12.44 -8.99 0.48
C LEU A 222 -13.66 -8.07 0.35
N LYS A 223 -14.12 -7.78 -0.87
CA LYS A 223 -15.37 -7.02 -1.10
C LYS A 223 -16.60 -7.79 -0.60
N ASN A 224 -16.66 -9.10 -0.86
CA ASN A 224 -17.75 -9.94 -0.39
C ASN A 224 -17.75 -10.02 1.14
N GLU A 225 -16.58 -10.18 1.74
CA GLU A 225 -16.41 -10.18 3.20
C GLU A 225 -16.96 -8.90 3.84
N GLN A 226 -16.69 -7.72 3.27
CA GLN A 226 -17.23 -6.46 3.78
C GLN A 226 -18.77 -6.47 3.82
N ARG A 227 -19.42 -7.00 2.77
CA ARG A 227 -20.87 -7.18 2.73
C ARG A 227 -21.36 -8.16 3.80
N LEU A 228 -20.68 -9.29 3.95
CA LEU A 228 -21.02 -10.33 4.93
C LEU A 228 -20.84 -9.81 6.37
N GLN A 229 -19.84 -8.98 6.64
CA GLN A 229 -19.63 -8.37 7.95
C GLN A 229 -20.80 -7.46 8.38
N GLN A 230 -21.45 -6.79 7.43
CA GLN A 230 -22.66 -6.01 7.75
C GLN A 230 -23.80 -6.93 8.18
N ILE A 231 -23.96 -8.08 7.54
CA ILE A 231 -24.97 -9.08 7.89
C ILE A 231 -24.65 -9.70 9.26
N VAL A 232 -23.38 -10.08 9.48
CA VAL A 232 -22.92 -10.66 10.77
C VAL A 232 -23.17 -9.71 11.95
N ARG A 233 -22.99 -8.40 11.77
CA ARG A 233 -23.28 -7.41 12.81
C ARG A 233 -24.76 -7.37 13.20
N LEU A 234 -25.67 -7.73 12.31
CA LEU A 234 -27.11 -7.66 12.56
C LEU A 234 -27.67 -8.97 13.12
N ILE A 235 -27.25 -10.12 12.59
CA ILE A 235 -27.88 -11.41 12.90
C ILE A 235 -26.92 -12.47 13.48
N GLY A 236 -25.63 -12.12 13.61
CA GLY A 236 -24.57 -13.02 14.09
C GLY A 236 -23.98 -13.92 13.00
N PRO A 237 -22.78 -14.49 13.26
CA PRO A 237 -22.04 -15.30 12.27
C PRO A 237 -22.72 -16.66 12.00
N ASP A 238 -23.45 -17.21 12.96
CA ASP A 238 -24.05 -18.54 12.88
C ASP A 238 -25.27 -18.60 11.94
N ALA A 239 -25.80 -17.45 11.55
CA ALA A 239 -26.89 -17.35 10.60
C ALA A 239 -26.43 -17.47 9.12
N LEU A 240 -25.11 -17.40 8.87
CA LEU A 240 -24.57 -17.53 7.52
C LEU A 240 -24.35 -18.99 7.13
N PRO A 241 -24.60 -19.34 5.85
CA PRO A 241 -24.22 -20.64 5.29
C PRO A 241 -22.70 -20.88 5.43
N ASP A 242 -22.28 -22.13 5.58
CA ASP A 242 -20.86 -22.50 5.78
C ASP A 242 -19.96 -21.99 4.65
N ALA A 243 -20.43 -21.95 3.40
CA ALA A 243 -19.67 -21.37 2.30
C ALA A 243 -19.39 -19.87 2.45
N GLU A 244 -20.34 -19.11 3.02
CA GLU A 244 -20.16 -17.67 3.29
C GLU A 244 -19.28 -17.45 4.54
N ARG A 245 -19.40 -18.31 5.55
CA ARG A 245 -18.50 -18.30 6.73
C ARG A 245 -17.07 -18.62 6.33
N LEU A 246 -16.86 -19.49 5.33
CA LEU A 246 -15.53 -19.77 4.77
C LEU A 246 -14.91 -18.51 4.15
N VAL A 247 -15.69 -17.67 3.47
CA VAL A 247 -15.20 -16.38 2.93
C VAL A 247 -14.64 -15.50 4.05
N LEU A 248 -15.30 -15.44 5.22
CA LEU A 248 -14.79 -14.68 6.37
C LEU A 248 -13.43 -15.21 6.84
N ILE A 249 -13.30 -16.54 6.96
CA ILE A 249 -12.05 -17.19 7.40
C ILE A 249 -10.91 -16.90 6.42
N VAL A 250 -11.16 -17.07 5.12
CA VAL A 250 -10.11 -16.86 4.10
C VAL A 250 -9.76 -15.39 3.98
N SER A 251 -10.73 -14.47 4.11
CA SER A 251 -10.45 -13.04 4.15
C SER A 251 -9.55 -12.66 5.33
N ASP A 252 -9.75 -13.27 6.50
CA ASP A 252 -8.83 -13.10 7.63
C ASP A 252 -7.43 -13.65 7.36
N MET A 253 -7.32 -14.76 6.63
CA MET A 253 -6.01 -15.27 6.18
C MET A 253 -5.33 -14.30 5.21
N ILE A 254 -6.07 -13.69 4.28
CA ILE A 254 -5.52 -12.66 3.37
C ILE A 254 -5.06 -11.43 4.18
N LYS A 255 -5.90 -10.93 5.10
CA LYS A 255 -5.57 -9.76 5.92
C LYS A 255 -4.33 -10.00 6.78
N ASN A 256 -4.30 -11.08 7.53
CA ASN A 256 -3.24 -11.35 8.49
C ASN A 256 -2.00 -12.03 7.88
N GLY A 257 -2.17 -12.83 6.83
CA GLY A 257 -1.10 -13.60 6.20
C GLY A 257 -0.45 -12.89 5.00
N PHE A 258 -1.12 -11.92 4.38
CA PHE A 258 -0.63 -11.26 3.18
C PHE A 258 -0.59 -9.73 3.29
N LEU A 259 -1.70 -9.07 3.69
CA LEU A 259 -1.78 -7.61 3.71
C LEU A 259 -1.04 -6.98 4.90
N GLN A 260 -1.10 -7.61 6.06
CA GLN A 260 -0.39 -7.13 7.24
C GLN A 260 1.10 -7.43 7.11
N GLN A 261 1.94 -6.43 7.38
CA GLN A 261 3.40 -6.55 7.43
C GLN A 261 3.97 -5.90 8.68
N ASN A 262 5.06 -6.46 9.20
CA ASN A 262 5.80 -5.90 10.32
C ASN A 262 7.13 -5.31 9.84
N SER A 263 7.23 -4.00 9.82
CA SER A 263 8.44 -3.28 9.37
C SER A 263 9.66 -3.46 10.30
N TYR A 264 9.46 -3.97 11.50
CA TYR A 264 10.54 -4.26 12.47
C TYR A 264 11.03 -5.70 12.42
N ASP A 265 10.33 -6.59 11.72
CA ASP A 265 10.75 -7.97 11.54
C ASP A 265 11.73 -8.08 10.37
N ALA A 266 12.84 -8.80 10.55
CA ALA A 266 13.88 -8.92 9.53
C ALA A 266 13.41 -9.64 8.26
N ILE A 267 12.41 -10.53 8.36
CA ILE A 267 11.89 -11.33 7.25
C ILE A 267 10.66 -10.64 6.62
N ASP A 268 9.75 -10.11 7.46
CA ASP A 268 8.47 -9.56 7.03
C ASP A 268 8.56 -8.10 6.56
N SER A 269 9.63 -7.39 6.90
CA SER A 269 9.83 -5.97 6.54
C SER A 269 9.88 -5.74 5.01
N TYR A 270 10.25 -6.75 4.24
CA TYR A 270 10.28 -6.71 2.77
C TYR A 270 9.77 -8.02 2.18
N CYS A 271 8.80 -7.91 1.28
CA CYS A 271 8.23 -9.03 0.57
C CYS A 271 8.45 -8.87 -0.94
N GLY A 272 9.35 -9.65 -1.51
CA GLY A 272 9.63 -9.67 -2.95
C GLY A 272 8.43 -10.17 -3.76
N ALA A 273 8.41 -9.87 -5.07
CA ALA A 273 7.31 -10.24 -5.95
C ALA A 273 7.01 -11.75 -5.96
N GLU A 274 8.05 -12.57 -6.04
CA GLU A 274 7.92 -14.03 -6.03
C GLU A 274 7.29 -14.54 -4.73
N LYS A 275 7.69 -13.97 -3.58
CA LYS A 275 7.11 -14.31 -2.28
C LYS A 275 5.65 -13.87 -2.18
N GLN A 276 5.30 -12.66 -2.67
CA GLN A 276 3.93 -12.18 -2.72
C GLN A 276 3.04 -13.14 -3.53
N ILE A 277 3.50 -13.53 -4.71
CA ILE A 277 2.81 -14.49 -5.58
C ILE A 277 2.62 -15.83 -4.87
N ALA A 278 3.67 -16.35 -4.26
CA ALA A 278 3.64 -17.65 -3.58
C ALA A 278 2.62 -17.65 -2.42
N ILE A 279 2.64 -16.62 -1.56
CA ILE A 279 1.72 -16.53 -0.42
C ILE A 279 0.27 -16.41 -0.88
N LEU A 280 -0.01 -15.48 -1.79
CA LEU A 280 -1.39 -15.25 -2.23
C LEU A 280 -1.94 -16.45 -3.02
N SER A 281 -1.12 -17.08 -3.87
CA SER A 281 -1.50 -18.30 -4.58
C SER A 281 -1.83 -19.44 -3.63
N LEU A 282 -1.03 -19.61 -2.55
CA LEU A 282 -1.25 -20.63 -1.55
C LEU A 282 -2.57 -20.42 -0.80
N ILE A 283 -2.88 -19.17 -0.40
CA ILE A 283 -4.16 -18.82 0.25
C ILE A 283 -5.33 -19.10 -0.70
N MET A 284 -5.21 -18.73 -1.98
CA MET A 284 -6.29 -18.94 -2.95
C MET A 284 -6.49 -20.43 -3.27
N LYS A 285 -5.43 -21.22 -3.36
CA LYS A 285 -5.54 -22.70 -3.49
C LYS A 285 -6.22 -23.31 -2.27
N PHE A 286 -5.86 -22.85 -1.06
CA PHE A 286 -6.58 -23.28 0.14
C PHE A 286 -8.07 -22.97 0.05
N TYR A 287 -8.44 -21.76 -0.36
CA TYR A 287 -9.84 -21.38 -0.52
C TYR A 287 -10.60 -22.28 -1.50
N GLU A 288 -10.03 -22.52 -2.68
CA GLU A 288 -10.68 -23.33 -3.72
C GLU A 288 -10.91 -24.78 -3.24
N LYS A 289 -9.92 -25.39 -2.59
CA LYS A 289 -10.03 -26.74 -2.03
C LYS A 289 -10.96 -26.80 -0.82
N ALA A 290 -10.89 -25.85 0.09
CA ALA A 290 -11.78 -25.75 1.25
C ALA A 290 -13.25 -25.53 0.83
N LEU A 291 -13.49 -24.73 -0.21
CA LEU A 291 -14.82 -24.51 -0.74
C LEU A 291 -15.40 -25.79 -1.37
N ALA A 292 -14.57 -26.58 -2.06
CA ALA A 292 -14.98 -27.87 -2.60
C ALA A 292 -15.36 -28.84 -1.48
N LEU A 293 -14.58 -28.90 -0.39
CA LEU A 293 -14.88 -29.71 0.79
C LEU A 293 -16.21 -29.30 1.46
N VAL A 294 -16.43 -28.01 1.68
CA VAL A 294 -17.68 -27.52 2.29
C VAL A 294 -18.88 -27.85 1.39
N LYS A 295 -18.73 -27.74 0.07
CA LYS A 295 -19.78 -28.12 -0.90
C LYS A 295 -20.06 -29.62 -0.92
N SER A 296 -19.07 -30.47 -0.60
CA SER A 296 -19.27 -31.94 -0.45
C SER A 296 -19.79 -32.35 0.92
N GLY A 297 -20.18 -31.38 1.78
CA GLY A 297 -20.83 -31.67 3.06
C GLY A 297 -19.86 -31.76 4.25
N ALA A 298 -18.59 -31.39 4.10
CA ALA A 298 -17.66 -31.33 5.22
C ALA A 298 -18.03 -30.15 6.15
N PRO A 299 -18.15 -30.36 7.48
CA PRO A 299 -18.44 -29.27 8.40
C PRO A 299 -17.33 -28.22 8.41
N LEU A 300 -17.71 -26.95 8.37
CA LEU A 300 -16.76 -25.83 8.40
C LEU A 300 -15.82 -25.88 9.63
N SER A 301 -16.30 -26.39 10.77
CA SER A 301 -15.48 -26.55 11.97
C SER A 301 -14.23 -27.41 11.75
N GLN A 302 -14.30 -28.45 10.93
CA GLN A 302 -13.15 -29.27 10.59
C GLN A 302 -12.20 -28.58 9.64
N VAL A 303 -12.71 -27.86 8.65
CA VAL A 303 -11.92 -27.07 7.72
C VAL A 303 -11.20 -25.93 8.47
N SER A 304 -11.87 -25.30 9.41
CA SER A 304 -11.28 -24.21 10.22
C SER A 304 -10.22 -24.68 11.21
N SER A 305 -10.24 -25.95 11.62
CA SER A 305 -9.28 -26.55 12.55
C SER A 305 -8.02 -27.13 11.88
N LEU A 306 -7.91 -27.07 10.54
CA LEU A 306 -6.74 -27.54 9.82
C LEU A 306 -5.47 -26.77 10.26
N LYS A 307 -4.40 -27.51 10.56
CA LYS A 307 -3.13 -26.94 11.02
C LYS A 307 -2.45 -26.12 9.89
N CYS A 308 -2.55 -26.58 8.67
CA CYS A 308 -2.01 -25.89 7.50
C CYS A 308 -2.47 -24.43 7.41
N ARG A 309 -3.67 -24.08 7.90
CA ARG A 309 -4.19 -22.72 7.91
C ARG A 309 -3.27 -21.76 8.70
N GLU A 310 -2.84 -22.17 9.90
CA GLU A 310 -1.93 -21.34 10.72
C GLU A 310 -0.54 -21.25 10.08
N GLU A 311 -0.06 -22.34 9.48
CA GLU A 311 1.22 -22.37 8.78
C GLU A 311 1.20 -21.40 7.59
N ILE A 312 0.12 -21.40 6.79
CA ILE A 312 -0.06 -20.49 5.66
C ILE A 312 0.00 -19.02 6.09
N VAL A 313 -0.70 -18.65 7.17
CA VAL A 313 -0.70 -17.28 7.68
C VAL A 313 0.69 -16.84 8.16
N ARG A 314 1.50 -17.77 8.69
CA ARG A 314 2.84 -17.51 9.20
C ARG A 314 3.93 -17.49 8.13
N VAL A 315 3.65 -17.90 6.90
CA VAL A 315 4.64 -17.92 5.80
C VAL A 315 5.38 -16.59 5.68
N LYS A 316 4.68 -15.46 5.79
CA LYS A 316 5.25 -14.13 5.64
C LYS A 316 6.42 -13.85 6.59
N SER A 317 6.36 -14.35 7.84
CA SER A 317 7.35 -14.12 8.89
C SER A 317 8.36 -15.26 9.06
N VAL A 318 8.05 -16.46 8.57
CA VAL A 318 8.93 -17.64 8.72
C VAL A 318 9.77 -17.88 7.49
N VAL A 319 9.23 -17.61 6.30
CA VAL A 319 9.92 -17.89 5.04
C VAL A 319 10.57 -16.61 4.52
N SER A 320 11.89 -16.61 4.39
CA SER A 320 12.64 -15.50 3.76
C SER A 320 12.48 -15.52 2.23
N ASN A 321 12.74 -14.39 1.58
CA ASN A 321 12.64 -14.27 0.11
C ASN A 321 13.55 -15.27 -0.63
N ASP A 322 14.65 -15.73 0.00
CA ASP A 322 15.61 -16.66 -0.60
C ASP A 322 15.25 -18.14 -0.41
N LYS A 323 14.22 -18.46 0.39
CA LYS A 323 13.85 -19.83 0.77
C LYS A 323 12.44 -20.19 0.38
N LEU A 324 12.00 -19.78 -0.80
CA LEU A 324 10.62 -20.01 -1.29
C LEU A 324 10.27 -21.49 -1.48
N GLU A 325 11.26 -22.37 -1.51
CA GLU A 325 11.04 -23.83 -1.55
C GLU A 325 10.21 -24.33 -0.37
N LEU A 326 10.37 -23.70 0.81
CA LEU A 326 9.59 -24.04 2.00
C LEU A 326 8.08 -23.81 1.83
N VAL A 327 7.69 -22.91 0.92
CA VAL A 327 6.27 -22.68 0.61
C VAL A 327 5.64 -23.92 -0.05
N LYS A 328 6.42 -24.61 -0.90
CA LYS A 328 5.99 -25.86 -1.55
C LYS A 328 5.80 -26.99 -0.53
N ASP A 329 6.62 -27.03 0.51
CA ASP A 329 6.47 -28.03 1.58
C ASP A 329 5.19 -27.77 2.38
N ILE A 330 4.85 -26.49 2.62
CA ILE A 330 3.58 -26.10 3.28
C ILE A 330 2.39 -26.43 2.37
N GLU A 331 2.51 -26.19 1.06
CA GLU A 331 1.50 -26.57 0.07
C GLU A 331 1.27 -28.07 0.07
N GLY A 332 2.32 -28.89 0.10
CA GLY A 332 2.24 -30.35 0.19
C GLY A 332 1.49 -30.82 1.44
N ARG A 333 1.82 -30.25 2.62
CA ARG A 333 1.09 -30.57 3.86
C ARG A 333 -0.36 -30.14 3.82
N MET A 334 -0.65 -28.99 3.23
CA MET A 334 -2.04 -28.54 3.01
C MET A 334 -2.80 -29.54 2.14
N GLU A 335 -2.18 -30.04 1.07
CA GLU A 335 -2.81 -31.02 0.17
C GLU A 335 -3.06 -32.35 0.87
N GLU A 336 -2.15 -32.81 1.72
CA GLU A 336 -2.32 -34.01 2.52
C GLU A 336 -3.49 -33.88 3.52
N GLU A 337 -3.49 -32.81 4.34
CA GLU A 337 -4.55 -32.58 5.34
C GLU A 337 -5.95 -32.46 4.69
N ILE A 338 -6.04 -31.71 3.60
CA ILE A 338 -7.31 -31.54 2.85
C ILE A 338 -7.72 -32.85 2.20
N GLY A 339 -6.77 -33.59 1.60
CA GLY A 339 -7.03 -34.90 0.98
C GLY A 339 -7.51 -35.97 1.97
N GLU A 340 -7.04 -35.94 3.22
CA GLU A 340 -7.53 -36.81 4.27
C GLU A 340 -9.00 -36.51 4.61
N LEU A 341 -9.37 -35.25 4.74
CA LEU A 341 -10.76 -34.86 4.95
C LEU A 341 -11.63 -35.24 3.74
N GLU A 342 -11.16 -35.01 2.52
CA GLU A 342 -11.90 -35.33 1.30
C GLU A 342 -12.21 -36.83 1.22
N ARG A 343 -11.25 -37.70 1.55
CA ARG A 343 -11.47 -39.16 1.60
C ARG A 343 -12.51 -39.57 2.64
N THR A 344 -12.60 -38.81 3.74
CA THR A 344 -13.55 -39.11 4.82
C THR A 344 -14.99 -38.82 4.36
N TYR A 345 -15.19 -37.69 3.65
CA TYR A 345 -16.52 -37.25 3.24
C TYR A 345 -16.97 -37.88 1.92
N ARG A 346 -16.06 -38.20 0.98
CA ARG A 346 -16.42 -38.98 -0.24
C ARG A 346 -16.95 -40.40 0.05
N LYS A 347 -16.56 -41.00 1.18
CA LYS A 347 -17.05 -42.33 1.58
C LYS A 347 -18.48 -42.34 2.13
N VAL A 348 -19.05 -41.18 2.42
CA VAL A 348 -20.38 -41.02 3.01
C VAL A 348 -21.47 -40.91 1.91
N GLU A 349 -21.09 -40.60 0.67
CA GLU A 349 -22.02 -40.55 -0.49
C GLU A 349 -22.26 -41.88 -1.19
N LEU A 350 -21.69 -43.00 -0.72
CA LEU A 350 -21.92 -44.39 -1.18
C LEU A 350 -22.67 -45.20 -0.12
#